data_9dc1830d55ff3f2a0a3599e0c29cdc47
#
_entry.id   9dc1830d55ff3f2a0a3599e0c29cdc47
#
_cell.length_a   1.000
_cell.length_b   1.000
_cell.length_c   1.000
_cell.angle_alpha   90.00
_cell.angle_beta   90.00
_cell.angle_gamma   90.00
#
_symmetry.space_group_name_H-M   'P 1'
#
loop_
_entity.id
_entity.type
_entity.pdbx_description
1 polymer ?
#
loop_
_entity_poly.entity_id
_entity_poly.type
_entity_poly.pdbx_seq_one_letter_code
_entity_poly.pdbx_strand_id
1 'polypeptide(L)'
;MPLLQTFKNEVRIPENNDWVVFILIGCLFLYIFMMNVIEREANLKDFLLQKYYDSSNNLPSWMITSLVTALSLSVLVSQYIPIIPKYIADFQPFGYQLNKIGYTLIIISLFYFIRTALAFLFYQAIGDGKKWSIFYFTSTKFHFILSVLLIILCVTHYYFPIDRNSAFIYYIYFFSFVFIFKVFFYLFHRNNILPQKWYYKFLYICTLQIAPLLMLWKLLFI
;
A
#
# COMPACT_ATOMS: atom_id res chain seq x y z
N MET A 1 29.11 -2.30 -50.42
CA MET A 1 28.67 -1.17 -49.59
C MET A 1 28.44 -1.70 -48.16
N PRO A 2 29.28 -1.40 -47.19
CA PRO A 2 29.06 -1.82 -45.80
C PRO A 2 28.05 -0.89 -45.18
N LEU A 3 26.96 -1.48 -44.67
CA LEU A 3 25.95 -0.82 -43.89
C LEU A 3 26.59 -0.32 -42.58
N LEU A 4 26.77 0.98 -42.48
CA LEU A 4 27.09 1.68 -41.25
C LEU A 4 25.95 1.47 -40.27
N GLN A 5 26.08 0.48 -39.40
CA GLN A 5 25.30 0.40 -38.19
C GLN A 5 25.74 1.58 -37.31
N THR A 6 24.98 2.67 -37.34
CA THR A 6 25.09 3.72 -36.35
C THR A 6 24.66 3.12 -35.01
N PHE A 7 25.66 2.72 -34.22
CA PHE A 7 25.46 2.47 -32.80
C PHE A 7 25.00 3.79 -32.17
N LYS A 8 23.72 3.91 -31.97
CA LYS A 8 23.12 4.96 -31.16
C LYS A 8 23.56 4.65 -29.73
N ASN A 9 24.67 5.21 -29.31
CA ASN A 9 25.06 5.23 -27.92
C ASN A 9 24.02 6.07 -27.19
N GLU A 10 22.93 5.45 -26.74
CA GLU A 10 22.04 6.04 -25.77
C GLU A 10 22.88 6.19 -24.49
N VAL A 11 23.41 7.39 -24.28
CA VAL A 11 23.98 7.77 -23.00
C VAL A 11 22.83 7.71 -22.01
N ARG A 12 22.67 6.56 -21.33
CA ARG A 12 21.77 6.45 -20.19
C ARG A 12 22.36 7.38 -19.14
N ILE A 13 21.72 8.54 -18.97
CA ILE A 13 21.93 9.38 -17.80
C ILE A 13 21.55 8.49 -16.63
N PRO A 14 22.47 8.16 -15.69
CA PRO A 14 22.11 7.36 -14.54
C PRO A 14 21.03 8.13 -13.75
N GLU A 15 19.81 7.63 -13.77
CA GLU A 15 18.75 8.18 -12.91
C GLU A 15 19.24 8.03 -11.46
N ASN A 16 19.45 9.14 -10.78
CA ASN A 16 19.83 9.11 -9.36
C ASN A 16 18.63 8.65 -8.54
N ASN A 17 18.67 7.39 -8.10
CA ASN A 17 17.62 6.76 -7.31
C ASN A 17 17.93 6.79 -5.80
N ASP A 18 18.87 7.60 -5.35
CA ASP A 18 19.30 7.66 -3.95
C ASP A 18 18.14 8.02 -3.00
N TRP A 19 17.20 8.84 -3.48
CA TRP A 19 16.00 9.19 -2.71
C TRP A 19 15.15 7.97 -2.32
N VAL A 20 15.13 6.91 -3.14
CA VAL A 20 14.43 5.65 -2.84
C VAL A 20 15.07 4.97 -1.63
N VAL A 21 16.41 4.94 -1.59
CA VAL A 21 17.15 4.37 -0.44
C VAL A 21 16.77 5.09 0.84
N PHE A 22 16.74 6.42 0.83
CA PHE A 22 16.37 7.20 2.01
C PHE A 22 14.95 6.88 2.49
N ILE A 23 13.99 6.75 1.57
CA ILE A 23 12.61 6.37 1.93
C ILE A 23 12.57 4.95 2.51
N LEU A 24 13.25 3.98 1.89
CA LEU A 24 13.25 2.60 2.35
C LEU A 24 13.94 2.45 3.72
N ILE A 25 15.05 3.15 3.94
CA ILE A 25 15.72 3.20 5.25
C ILE A 25 14.78 3.83 6.29
N GLY A 26 14.09 4.91 5.96
CA GLY A 26 13.09 5.54 6.81
C GLY A 26 11.95 4.57 7.18
N CYS A 27 11.46 3.78 6.23
CA CYS A 27 10.45 2.75 6.45
C CYS A 27 10.94 1.65 7.42
N LEU A 28 12.18 1.18 7.25
CA LEU A 28 12.79 0.21 8.14
C LEU A 28 12.98 0.78 9.55
N PHE A 29 13.43 2.03 9.65
CA PHE A 29 13.55 2.71 10.93
C PHE A 29 12.20 2.84 11.67
N LEU A 30 11.12 3.18 10.95
CA LEU A 30 9.78 3.22 11.50
C LEU A 30 9.32 1.86 12.04
N TYR A 31 9.69 0.77 11.36
CA TYR A 31 9.37 -0.57 11.86
C TYR A 31 10.18 -0.96 13.08
N ILE A 32 11.48 -0.65 13.12
CA ILE A 32 12.30 -0.86 14.31
C ILE A 32 11.73 -0.06 15.49
N PHE A 33 11.37 1.19 15.27
CA PHE A 33 10.72 2.02 16.28
C PHE A 33 9.39 1.42 16.76
N MET A 34 8.53 0.97 15.84
CA MET A 34 7.26 0.32 16.16
C MET A 34 7.48 -0.91 17.04
N MET A 35 8.40 -1.78 16.68
CA MET A 35 8.65 -3.04 17.41
C MET A 35 9.25 -2.79 18.80
N ASN A 36 10.22 -1.87 18.89
CA ASN A 36 10.91 -1.64 20.16
C ASN A 36 10.10 -0.79 21.14
N VAL A 37 9.44 0.27 20.67
CA VAL A 37 8.78 1.25 21.53
C VAL A 37 7.31 0.93 21.75
N ILE A 38 6.58 0.61 20.65
CA ILE A 38 5.13 0.46 20.71
C ILE A 38 4.75 -0.95 21.13
N GLU A 39 5.37 -1.97 20.56
CA GLU A 39 5.07 -3.39 20.84
C GLU A 39 5.95 -3.97 21.95
N ARG A 40 6.65 -3.12 22.70
CA ARG A 40 7.43 -3.50 23.89
C ARG A 40 8.44 -4.62 23.63
N GLU A 41 9.34 -4.40 22.68
CA GLU A 41 10.41 -5.34 22.30
C GLU A 41 9.88 -6.69 21.79
N ALA A 42 8.67 -6.74 21.26
CA ALA A 42 8.12 -7.96 20.67
C ALA A 42 8.96 -8.41 19.47
N ASN A 43 9.22 -9.70 19.40
CA ASN A 43 9.78 -10.28 18.18
C ASN A 43 8.75 -10.23 17.03
N LEU A 44 9.23 -10.23 15.79
CA LEU A 44 8.39 -10.23 14.59
C LEU A 44 7.37 -11.37 14.60
N LYS A 45 7.79 -12.55 15.08
CA LYS A 45 6.92 -13.72 15.24
C LYS A 45 5.84 -13.46 16.29
N ASP A 46 6.21 -12.88 17.43
CA ASP A 46 5.29 -12.60 18.51
C ASP A 46 4.26 -11.56 18.10
N PHE A 47 4.68 -10.50 17.41
CA PHE A 47 3.77 -9.50 16.84
C PHE A 47 2.76 -10.12 15.87
N LEU A 48 3.19 -10.98 14.93
CA LEU A 48 2.30 -11.60 13.96
C LEU A 48 1.33 -12.63 14.57
N LEU A 49 1.78 -13.39 15.59
CA LEU A 49 0.99 -14.43 16.26
C LEU A 49 0.16 -13.90 17.44
N GLN A 50 0.41 -12.67 17.89
CA GLN A 50 -0.33 -12.02 18.99
C GLN A 50 -1.82 -12.08 18.75
N LYS A 51 -2.59 -12.37 19.79
CA LYS A 51 -4.06 -12.35 19.75
C LYS A 51 -4.57 -10.94 20.00
N TYR A 52 -5.77 -10.63 19.50
CA TYR A 52 -6.40 -9.32 19.67
C TYR A 52 -6.51 -8.91 21.16
N TYR A 53 -6.82 -9.84 22.04
CA TYR A 53 -7.00 -9.57 23.47
C TYR A 53 -5.71 -9.20 24.20
N ASP A 54 -4.57 -9.58 23.65
CA ASP A 54 -3.23 -9.34 24.24
C ASP A 54 -2.60 -8.04 23.74
N SER A 55 -3.25 -7.36 22.79
CA SER A 55 -2.73 -6.15 22.17
C SER A 55 -3.27 -4.88 22.83
N SER A 56 -2.38 -4.01 23.30
CA SER A 56 -2.73 -2.73 23.93
C SER A 56 -2.60 -1.52 23.00
N ASN A 57 -1.74 -1.59 21.99
CA ASN A 57 -1.29 -0.42 21.19
C ASN A 57 -1.68 -0.50 19.73
N ASN A 58 -2.92 -0.92 19.42
CA ASN A 58 -3.36 -1.16 18.04
C ASN A 58 -3.37 0.09 17.15
N LEU A 59 -3.68 1.27 17.70
CA LEU A 59 -3.80 2.50 16.90
C LEU A 59 -2.45 2.99 16.38
N PRO A 60 -1.39 3.18 17.22
CA PRO A 60 -0.10 3.62 16.72
C PRO A 60 0.54 2.60 15.77
N SER A 61 0.42 1.29 16.04
CA SER A 61 0.93 0.24 15.16
C SER A 61 0.26 0.27 13.79
N TRP A 62 -1.06 0.53 13.75
CA TRP A 62 -1.78 0.71 12.49
C TRP A 62 -1.34 1.97 11.74
N MET A 63 -1.14 3.09 12.43
CA MET A 63 -0.69 4.33 11.78
C MET A 63 0.65 4.14 11.08
N ILE A 64 1.61 3.52 11.78
CA ILE A 64 2.95 3.26 11.20
C ILE A 64 2.86 2.27 10.03
N THR A 65 2.15 1.16 10.19
CA THR A 65 2.02 0.17 9.11
C THR A 65 1.30 0.73 7.89
N SER A 66 0.27 1.56 8.08
CA SER A 66 -0.43 2.24 6.99
C SER A 66 0.45 3.25 6.28
N LEU A 67 1.23 4.03 7.02
CA LEU A 67 2.16 5.01 6.48
C LEU A 67 3.27 4.32 5.66
N VAL A 68 3.90 3.27 6.20
CA VAL A 68 4.93 2.52 5.47
C VAL A 68 4.36 1.85 4.22
N THR A 69 3.14 1.29 4.30
CA THR A 69 2.47 0.71 3.13
C THR A 69 2.18 1.77 2.07
N ALA A 70 1.69 2.95 2.47
CA ALA A 70 1.41 4.05 1.56
C ALA A 70 2.69 4.58 0.89
N LEU A 71 3.77 4.75 1.66
CA LEU A 71 5.07 5.18 1.13
C LEU A 71 5.64 4.16 0.13
N SER A 72 5.74 2.90 0.51
CA SER A 72 6.31 1.85 -0.35
C SER A 72 5.50 1.64 -1.63
N LEU A 73 4.16 1.67 -1.52
CA LEU A 73 3.27 1.58 -2.67
C LEU A 73 3.39 2.80 -3.59
N SER A 74 3.53 4.01 -3.01
CA SER A 74 3.69 5.25 -3.78
C SER A 74 5.00 5.27 -4.55
N VAL A 75 6.10 4.82 -3.93
CA VAL A 75 7.40 4.68 -4.59
C VAL A 75 7.30 3.72 -5.79
N LEU A 76 6.68 2.56 -5.62
CA LEU A 76 6.56 1.57 -6.69
C LEU A 76 5.65 2.06 -7.83
N VAL A 77 4.48 2.60 -7.51
CA VAL A 77 3.46 3.02 -8.50
C VAL A 77 3.86 4.29 -9.23
N SER A 78 4.60 5.22 -8.59
CA SER A 78 5.02 6.48 -9.21
C SER A 78 5.79 6.31 -10.52
N GLN A 79 6.46 5.17 -10.71
CA GLN A 79 7.21 4.84 -11.92
C GLN A 79 6.30 4.57 -13.13
N TYR A 80 5.06 4.17 -12.89
CA TYR A 80 4.11 3.75 -13.92
C TYR A 80 3.07 4.81 -14.27
N ILE A 81 3.03 5.92 -13.51
CA ILE A 81 2.10 7.00 -13.80
C ILE A 81 2.56 7.76 -15.03
N PRO A 82 1.71 7.86 -16.08
CA PRO A 82 2.12 8.47 -17.33
C PRO A 82 2.33 9.98 -17.18
N ILE A 83 1.32 10.73 -16.75
CA ILE A 83 1.36 12.19 -16.65
C ILE A 83 0.52 12.64 -15.46
N ILE A 84 1.03 13.62 -14.71
CA ILE A 84 0.24 14.30 -13.67
C ILE A 84 -0.77 15.22 -14.36
N PRO A 85 -2.06 15.17 -14.01
CA PRO A 85 -3.06 16.08 -14.57
C PRO A 85 -2.68 17.55 -14.33
N LYS A 86 -2.83 18.41 -15.34
CA LYS A 86 -2.40 19.82 -15.30
C LYS A 86 -2.99 20.58 -14.11
N TYR A 87 -4.26 20.39 -13.81
CA TYR A 87 -4.94 21.03 -12.68
C TYR A 87 -4.35 20.67 -11.30
N ILE A 88 -3.63 19.54 -11.22
CA ILE A 88 -2.93 19.14 -9.99
C ILE A 88 -1.48 19.64 -10.02
N ALA A 89 -0.84 19.66 -11.20
CA ALA A 89 0.50 20.23 -11.34
C ALA A 89 0.52 21.74 -11.03
N ASP A 90 -0.58 22.43 -11.34
CA ASP A 90 -0.76 23.86 -11.02
C ASP A 90 -1.08 24.09 -9.53
N PHE A 91 -1.56 23.06 -8.83
CA PHE A 91 -1.75 23.11 -7.38
C PHE A 91 -0.40 22.96 -6.71
N GLN A 92 0.14 24.09 -6.24
CA GLN A 92 1.44 24.18 -5.57
C GLN A 92 1.25 24.24 -4.04
N PRO A 93 1.08 23.10 -3.35
CA PRO A 93 1.05 23.13 -1.90
C PRO A 93 2.40 23.61 -1.39
N PHE A 94 2.40 24.65 -0.59
CA PHE A 94 3.61 25.30 -0.05
C PHE A 94 4.56 25.90 -1.11
N GLY A 95 4.08 26.22 -2.31
CA GLY A 95 4.91 26.83 -3.37
C GLY A 95 5.81 25.86 -4.15
N TYR A 96 5.70 24.56 -3.94
CA TYR A 96 6.45 23.54 -4.66
C TYR A 96 5.55 22.78 -5.63
N GLN A 97 6.05 22.54 -6.84
CA GLN A 97 5.37 21.66 -7.81
C GLN A 97 5.34 20.21 -7.31
N LEU A 98 4.17 19.58 -7.39
CA LEU A 98 4.01 18.19 -7.00
C LEU A 98 4.74 17.27 -7.97
N ASN A 99 5.69 16.49 -7.45
CA ASN A 99 6.35 15.41 -8.17
C ASN A 99 5.41 14.21 -8.30
N LYS A 100 5.68 13.29 -9.25
CA LYS A 100 4.92 12.04 -9.42
C LYS A 100 4.75 11.26 -8.11
N ILE A 101 5.77 11.22 -7.27
CA ILE A 101 5.75 10.54 -5.97
C ILE A 101 4.82 11.27 -4.99
N GLY A 102 4.93 12.58 -4.90
CA GLY A 102 4.06 13.39 -4.03
C GLY A 102 2.59 13.24 -4.42
N TYR A 103 2.30 13.25 -5.72
CA TYR A 103 0.96 13.01 -6.25
C TYR A 103 0.43 11.62 -5.86
N THR A 104 1.21 10.56 -6.12
CA THR A 104 0.84 9.18 -5.74
C THR A 104 0.64 9.02 -4.25
N LEU A 105 1.52 9.61 -3.45
CA LEU A 105 1.45 9.54 -1.99
C LEU A 105 0.15 10.17 -1.46
N ILE A 106 -0.21 11.35 -1.97
CA ILE A 106 -1.46 12.04 -1.57
C ILE A 106 -2.66 11.18 -1.95
N ILE A 107 -2.73 10.67 -3.18
CA ILE A 107 -3.87 9.84 -3.63
C ILE A 107 -3.97 8.56 -2.82
N ILE A 108 -2.88 7.86 -2.61
CA ILE A 108 -2.87 6.60 -1.85
C ILE A 108 -3.23 6.85 -0.38
N SER A 109 -2.71 7.90 0.24
CA SER A 109 -3.04 8.27 1.62
C SER A 109 -4.51 8.63 1.77
N LEU A 110 -5.05 9.43 0.84
CA LEU A 110 -6.47 9.78 0.79
C LEU A 110 -7.35 8.55 0.59
N PHE A 111 -6.95 7.65 -0.30
CA PHE A 111 -7.63 6.37 -0.51
C PHE A 111 -7.69 5.53 0.77
N TYR A 112 -6.58 5.36 1.48
CA TYR A 112 -6.54 4.63 2.75
C TYR A 112 -7.43 5.28 3.81
N PHE A 113 -7.40 6.61 3.89
CA PHE A 113 -8.22 7.36 4.84
C PHE A 113 -9.71 7.18 4.55
N ILE A 114 -10.16 7.44 3.32
CA ILE A 114 -11.57 7.30 2.92
C ILE A 114 -12.05 5.86 3.13
N ARG A 115 -11.27 4.88 2.69
CA ARG A 115 -11.61 3.47 2.84
C ARG A 115 -11.75 3.06 4.31
N THR A 116 -10.87 3.55 5.18
CA THR A 116 -10.93 3.27 6.62
C THR A 116 -12.14 3.92 7.26
N ALA A 117 -12.43 5.17 6.91
CA ALA A 117 -13.61 5.89 7.38
C ALA A 117 -14.92 5.19 6.96
N LEU A 118 -15.03 4.79 5.69
CA LEU A 118 -16.19 4.06 5.18
C LEU A 118 -16.35 2.70 5.86
N ALA A 119 -15.26 1.97 6.09
CA ALA A 119 -15.31 0.70 6.80
C ALA A 119 -15.76 0.91 8.26
N PHE A 120 -15.27 1.93 8.94
CA PHE A 120 -15.72 2.28 10.29
C PHE A 120 -17.23 2.57 10.34
N LEU A 121 -17.71 3.44 9.44
CA LEU A 121 -19.14 3.77 9.34
C LEU A 121 -20.00 2.53 9.05
N PHE A 122 -19.53 1.64 8.18
CA PHE A 122 -20.22 0.40 7.88
C PHE A 122 -20.40 -0.49 9.11
N TYR A 123 -19.35 -0.71 9.91
CA TYR A 123 -19.44 -1.53 11.13
C TYR A 123 -20.31 -0.87 12.20
N GLN A 124 -20.27 0.44 12.31
CA GLN A 124 -21.14 1.20 13.23
C GLN A 124 -22.61 1.10 12.82
N ALA A 125 -22.90 1.24 11.53
CA ALA A 125 -24.27 1.16 11.00
C ALA A 125 -24.92 -0.21 11.20
N ILE A 126 -24.12 -1.30 11.23
CA ILE A 126 -24.62 -2.66 11.46
C ILE A 126 -24.73 -2.99 12.97
N GLY A 127 -24.18 -2.15 13.85
CA GLY A 127 -24.14 -2.40 15.29
C GLY A 127 -23.04 -3.37 15.75
N ASP A 128 -22.08 -3.70 14.88
CA ASP A 128 -20.98 -4.64 15.12
C ASP A 128 -19.65 -3.93 15.47
N GLY A 129 -19.67 -2.88 16.29
CA GLY A 129 -18.50 -2.09 16.64
C GLY A 129 -17.32 -2.91 17.23
N LYS A 130 -17.61 -4.01 17.94
CA LYS A 130 -16.58 -4.93 18.45
C LYS A 130 -15.81 -5.61 17.31
N LYS A 131 -16.49 -5.97 16.22
CA LYS A 131 -15.87 -6.57 15.05
C LYS A 131 -14.96 -5.60 14.30
N TRP A 132 -15.27 -4.30 14.34
CA TRP A 132 -14.39 -3.26 13.81
C TRP A 132 -13.01 -3.32 14.45
N SER A 133 -12.91 -3.42 15.76
CA SER A 133 -11.61 -3.47 16.44
C SER A 133 -10.79 -4.71 16.07
N ILE A 134 -11.44 -5.86 15.93
CA ILE A 134 -10.79 -7.11 15.48
C ILE A 134 -10.38 -6.99 14.01
N PHE A 135 -11.23 -6.43 13.17
CA PHE A 135 -10.94 -6.18 11.75
C PHE A 135 -9.72 -5.25 11.60
N TYR A 136 -9.70 -4.17 12.33
CA TYR A 136 -8.63 -3.19 12.36
C TYR A 136 -7.29 -3.81 12.76
N PHE A 137 -7.28 -4.57 13.84
CA PHE A 137 -6.10 -5.33 14.30
C PHE A 137 -5.60 -6.32 13.24
N THR A 138 -6.49 -7.13 12.66
CA THR A 138 -6.13 -8.11 11.64
C THR A 138 -5.63 -7.43 10.36
N SER A 139 -6.25 -6.30 9.98
CA SER A 139 -5.83 -5.48 8.84
C SER A 139 -4.43 -4.92 9.03
N THR A 140 -4.06 -4.50 10.25
CA THR A 140 -2.70 -4.01 10.57
C THR A 140 -1.65 -5.07 10.28
N LYS A 141 -1.86 -6.30 10.73
CA LYS A 141 -0.94 -7.42 10.47
C LYS A 141 -0.82 -7.76 8.98
N PHE A 142 -1.95 -7.75 8.28
CA PHE A 142 -1.94 -7.96 6.83
C PHE A 142 -1.16 -6.87 6.09
N HIS A 143 -1.37 -5.60 6.44
CA HIS A 143 -0.63 -4.48 5.83
C HIS A 143 0.85 -4.50 6.20
N PHE A 144 1.21 -4.97 7.39
CA PHE A 144 2.60 -5.15 7.77
C PHE A 144 3.31 -6.15 6.85
N ILE A 145 2.74 -7.34 6.63
CA ILE A 145 3.30 -8.34 5.72
C ILE A 145 3.37 -7.77 4.29
N LEU A 146 2.29 -7.13 3.83
CA LEU A 146 2.24 -6.53 2.51
C LEU A 146 3.31 -5.46 2.30
N SER A 147 3.54 -4.60 3.28
CA SER A 147 4.55 -3.54 3.18
C SER A 147 5.98 -4.08 3.16
N VAL A 148 6.27 -5.15 3.90
CA VAL A 148 7.58 -5.83 3.80
C VAL A 148 7.79 -6.38 2.39
N LEU A 149 6.77 -7.01 1.80
CA LEU A 149 6.83 -7.46 0.40
C LEU A 149 7.00 -6.29 -0.57
N LEU A 150 6.32 -5.16 -0.35
CA LEU A 150 6.47 -3.95 -1.17
C LEU A 150 7.88 -3.35 -1.07
N ILE A 151 8.51 -3.35 0.09
CA ILE A 151 9.90 -2.90 0.26
C ILE A 151 10.83 -3.77 -0.58
N ILE A 152 10.67 -5.09 -0.55
CA ILE A 152 11.45 -6.01 -1.38
C ILE A 152 11.23 -5.73 -2.87
N LEU A 153 9.96 -5.54 -3.30
CA LEU A 153 9.64 -5.20 -4.68
C LEU A 153 10.24 -3.85 -5.11
N CYS A 154 10.25 -2.85 -4.23
CA CYS A 154 10.91 -1.57 -4.52
C CYS A 154 12.41 -1.76 -4.74
N VAL A 155 13.08 -2.52 -3.87
CA VAL A 155 14.52 -2.81 -4.03
C VAL A 155 14.78 -3.53 -5.36
N THR A 156 14.00 -4.55 -5.67
CA THR A 156 14.18 -5.29 -6.93
C THR A 156 13.93 -4.42 -8.15
N HIS A 157 12.90 -3.56 -8.10
CA HIS A 157 12.55 -2.71 -9.24
C HIS A 157 13.58 -1.62 -9.55
N TYR A 158 14.17 -1.01 -8.52
CA TYR A 158 15.07 0.14 -8.69
C TYR A 158 16.54 -0.25 -8.89
N TYR A 159 16.96 -1.38 -8.36
CA TYR A 159 18.39 -1.77 -8.37
C TYR A 159 18.72 -2.91 -9.33
N PHE A 160 17.72 -3.63 -9.85
CA PHE A 160 17.94 -4.66 -10.85
C PHE A 160 17.50 -4.19 -12.24
N PRO A 161 18.22 -4.58 -13.32
CA PRO A 161 17.90 -4.22 -14.69
C PRO A 161 16.67 -5.01 -15.17
N ILE A 162 15.49 -4.55 -14.79
CA ILE A 162 14.21 -5.17 -15.18
C ILE A 162 13.55 -4.31 -16.25
N ASP A 163 13.04 -4.92 -17.32
CA ASP A 163 12.22 -4.22 -18.30
C ASP A 163 10.91 -3.72 -17.65
N ARG A 164 10.69 -2.40 -17.69
CA ARG A 164 9.56 -1.75 -17.01
C ARG A 164 8.21 -2.24 -17.52
N ASN A 165 8.06 -2.51 -18.81
CA ASN A 165 6.79 -2.94 -19.40
C ASN A 165 6.41 -4.35 -18.94
N SER A 166 7.37 -5.27 -18.98
CA SER A 166 7.18 -6.64 -18.49
C SER A 166 6.93 -6.66 -16.98
N ALA A 167 7.66 -5.87 -16.21
CA ALA A 167 7.49 -5.76 -14.76
C ALA A 167 6.09 -5.26 -14.37
N PHE A 168 5.53 -4.30 -15.13
CA PHE A 168 4.18 -3.79 -14.87
C PHE A 168 3.12 -4.88 -14.91
N ILE A 169 3.20 -5.77 -15.90
CA ILE A 169 2.27 -6.91 -16.02
C ILE A 169 2.39 -7.85 -14.82
N TYR A 170 3.62 -8.17 -14.39
CA TYR A 170 3.85 -9.00 -13.20
C TYR A 170 3.33 -8.34 -11.93
N TYR A 171 3.45 -7.03 -11.78
CA TYR A 171 2.89 -6.31 -10.63
C TYR A 171 1.37 -6.31 -10.62
N ILE A 172 0.71 -6.19 -11.79
CA ILE A 172 -0.76 -6.33 -11.87
C ILE A 172 -1.20 -7.73 -11.40
N TYR A 173 -0.54 -8.78 -11.86
CA TYR A 173 -0.83 -10.14 -11.38
C TYR A 173 -0.59 -10.31 -9.89
N PHE A 174 0.53 -9.79 -9.38
CA PHE A 174 0.85 -9.83 -7.96
C PHE A 174 -0.22 -9.11 -7.11
N PHE A 175 -0.57 -7.87 -7.46
CA PHE A 175 -1.59 -7.13 -6.72
C PHE A 175 -2.98 -7.75 -6.82
N SER A 176 -3.34 -8.30 -7.97
CA SER A 176 -4.58 -9.05 -8.15
C SER A 176 -4.62 -10.29 -7.25
N PHE A 177 -3.53 -11.04 -7.20
CA PHE A 177 -3.41 -12.19 -6.31
C PHE A 177 -3.51 -11.79 -4.84
N VAL A 178 -2.78 -10.76 -4.41
CA VAL A 178 -2.83 -10.25 -3.04
C VAL A 178 -4.24 -9.78 -2.67
N PHE A 179 -4.94 -9.12 -3.61
CA PHE A 179 -6.32 -8.68 -3.39
C PHE A 179 -7.28 -9.86 -3.20
N ILE A 180 -7.22 -10.85 -4.08
CA ILE A 180 -8.02 -12.07 -3.99
C ILE A 180 -7.73 -12.79 -2.66
N PHE A 181 -6.45 -13.00 -2.34
CA PHE A 181 -6.03 -13.61 -1.08
C PHE A 181 -6.57 -12.85 0.14
N LYS A 182 -6.52 -11.52 0.12
CA LYS A 182 -7.07 -10.68 1.19
C LYS A 182 -8.57 -10.88 1.39
N VAL A 183 -9.34 -10.96 0.30
CA VAL A 183 -10.79 -11.20 0.36
C VAL A 183 -11.07 -12.58 0.98
N PHE A 184 -10.38 -13.62 0.51
CA PHE A 184 -10.51 -14.97 1.07
C PHE A 184 -10.09 -15.01 2.53
N PHE A 185 -8.97 -14.40 2.89
CA PHE A 185 -8.48 -14.32 4.26
C PHE A 185 -9.52 -13.69 5.20
N TYR A 186 -10.19 -12.62 4.79
CA TYR A 186 -11.25 -12.00 5.60
C TYR A 186 -12.54 -12.85 5.67
N LEU A 187 -12.89 -13.56 4.60
CA LEU A 187 -14.06 -14.43 4.57
C LEU A 187 -13.92 -15.64 5.50
N PHE A 188 -12.74 -16.26 5.53
CA PHE A 188 -12.47 -17.49 6.26
C PHE A 188 -11.73 -17.28 7.59
N HIS A 189 -11.57 -16.02 8.02
CA HIS A 189 -10.85 -15.73 9.25
C HIS A 189 -11.57 -16.32 10.47
N ARG A 190 -10.82 -16.99 11.35
CA ARG A 190 -11.34 -17.72 12.54
C ARG A 190 -12.22 -16.86 13.46
N ASN A 191 -11.96 -15.57 13.57
CA ASN A 191 -12.68 -14.66 14.47
C ASN A 191 -13.94 -14.06 13.86
N ASN A 192 -14.42 -14.56 12.70
CA ASN A 192 -15.60 -14.05 12.00
C ASN A 192 -15.58 -12.51 11.90
N ILE A 193 -14.51 -11.95 11.34
CA ILE A 193 -14.28 -10.50 11.22
C ILE A 193 -15.43 -9.82 10.47
N LEU A 194 -15.93 -10.47 9.41
CA LEU A 194 -17.04 -9.95 8.63
C LEU A 194 -18.39 -10.21 9.33
N PRO A 195 -19.40 -9.37 9.07
CA PRO A 195 -20.76 -9.58 9.60
C PRO A 195 -21.27 -11.00 9.28
N GLN A 196 -22.10 -11.57 10.16
CA GLN A 196 -22.57 -12.94 9.98
C GLN A 196 -23.50 -13.11 8.77
N LYS A 197 -24.34 -12.11 8.49
CA LYS A 197 -25.32 -12.17 7.41
C LYS A 197 -24.63 -12.05 6.05
N TRP A 198 -24.97 -12.96 5.12
CA TRP A 198 -24.34 -13.05 3.78
C TRP A 198 -24.41 -11.75 2.98
N TYR A 199 -25.57 -11.06 2.99
CA TYR A 199 -25.75 -9.83 2.24
C TYR A 199 -24.83 -8.69 2.72
N TYR A 200 -24.52 -8.63 4.01
CA TYR A 200 -23.55 -7.66 4.52
C TYR A 200 -22.10 -8.00 4.12
N LYS A 201 -21.75 -9.30 4.03
CA LYS A 201 -20.45 -9.73 3.50
C LYS A 201 -20.31 -9.30 2.05
N PHE A 202 -21.32 -9.57 1.23
CA PHE A 202 -21.34 -9.19 -0.17
C PHE A 202 -21.26 -7.66 -0.34
N LEU A 203 -22.07 -6.91 0.39
CA LEU A 203 -22.05 -5.45 0.40
C LEU A 203 -20.65 -4.93 0.76
N TYR A 204 -20.03 -5.45 1.82
CA TYR A 204 -18.68 -5.07 2.23
C TYR A 204 -17.64 -5.28 1.12
N ILE A 205 -17.66 -6.43 0.46
CA ILE A 205 -16.70 -6.75 -0.60
C ILE A 205 -16.89 -5.83 -1.80
N CYS A 206 -18.12 -5.68 -2.29
CA CYS A 206 -18.40 -4.88 -3.48
C CYS A 206 -18.14 -3.38 -3.25
N THR A 207 -18.66 -2.81 -2.17
CA THR A 207 -18.61 -1.35 -1.95
C THR A 207 -17.33 -0.87 -1.28
N LEU A 208 -16.75 -1.65 -0.37
CA LEU A 208 -15.58 -1.22 0.42
C LEU A 208 -14.26 -1.85 -0.03
N GLN A 209 -14.28 -2.87 -0.87
CA GLN A 209 -13.06 -3.46 -1.42
C GLN A 209 -12.92 -3.18 -2.92
N ILE A 210 -13.93 -3.52 -3.73
CA ILE A 210 -13.83 -3.44 -5.20
C ILE A 210 -14.00 -2.00 -5.68
N ALA A 211 -15.07 -1.31 -5.29
CA ALA A 211 -15.37 0.02 -5.81
C ALA A 211 -14.26 1.05 -5.53
N PRO A 212 -13.69 1.16 -4.31
CA PRO A 212 -12.57 2.08 -4.07
C PRO A 212 -11.31 1.72 -4.85
N LEU A 213 -11.05 0.42 -5.07
CA LEU A 213 -9.90 -0.03 -5.86
C LEU A 213 -10.02 0.42 -7.32
N LEU A 214 -11.22 0.29 -7.92
CA LEU A 214 -11.49 0.75 -9.28
C LEU A 214 -11.36 2.28 -9.40
N MET A 215 -11.82 3.00 -8.37
CA MET A 215 -11.66 4.46 -8.31
C MET A 215 -10.18 4.85 -8.22
N LEU A 216 -9.40 4.15 -7.41
CA LEU A 216 -7.95 4.38 -7.31
C LEU A 216 -7.25 4.13 -8.65
N TRP A 217 -7.59 3.05 -9.32
CA TRP A 217 -7.07 2.73 -10.65
C TRP A 217 -7.36 3.85 -11.65
N LYS A 218 -8.61 4.33 -11.69
CA LYS A 218 -9.01 5.44 -12.56
C LYS A 218 -8.25 6.73 -12.25
N LEU A 219 -8.04 7.05 -10.99
CA LEU A 219 -7.32 8.28 -10.59
C LEU A 219 -5.82 8.24 -10.92
N LEU A 220 -5.21 7.06 -10.92
CA LEU A 220 -3.77 6.92 -11.15
C LEU A 220 -3.39 6.73 -12.62
N PHE A 221 -4.25 6.10 -13.42
CA PHE A 221 -3.88 5.63 -14.77
C PHE A 221 -4.74 6.20 -15.91
N ILE A 222 -5.88 6.84 -15.62
CA ILE A 222 -6.78 7.42 -16.60
C ILE A 222 -6.98 8.90 -16.33
#